data_38d8b85e64f3e7f72e7a0c15a31f0ed1
#
_entry.id   38d8b85e64f3e7f72e7a0c15a31f0ed1
#
_cell.length_a   1.000
_cell.length_b   1.000
_cell.length_c   1.000
_cell.angle_alpha   90.00
_cell.angle_beta   90.00
_cell.angle_gamma   90.00
#
_symmetry.space_group_name_H-M   'P 1'
#
loop_
_entity.id
_entity.type
_entity.pdbx_description
1 polymer ?
#
loop_
_entity_poly.entity_id
_entity_poly.type
_entity_poly.pdbx_seq_one_letter_code
_entity_poly.pdbx_strand_id
1 'polypeptide(L)'
;GVDFCVDTREKDFGEAMTESFGPDKADLIYDCAGNNITMGQAVRYARKGSTIILVAVFAGLGQIDLAVLNDHELDLKTSMMYRNQDYLDAIRLVDEKKVVLSPLISRHFAFRDYLKAYQYIDENRESTMKVIINAQE
;
A
#
# COMPACT_ATOMS: atom_id res chain seq x y z
N GLY A 1 0.93 13.75 -5.66
CA GLY A 1 2.12 13.20 -6.17
C GLY A 1 3.06 12.67 -5.10
N VAL A 2 3.85 11.69 -5.49
CA VAL A 2 4.98 11.21 -4.72
C VAL A 2 6.27 11.76 -5.35
N ASP A 3 7.32 11.95 -4.56
CA ASP A 3 8.59 12.45 -5.06
C ASP A 3 9.38 11.36 -5.79
N PHE A 4 9.27 10.11 -5.33
CA PHE A 4 9.92 8.94 -5.90
C PHE A 4 8.96 7.78 -6.06
N CYS A 5 9.07 7.05 -7.16
CA CYS A 5 8.35 5.81 -7.41
C CYS A 5 9.35 4.76 -7.89
N VAL A 6 9.32 3.57 -7.32
CA VAL A 6 10.28 2.51 -7.62
C VAL A 6 9.54 1.22 -7.95
N ASP A 7 9.84 0.64 -9.10
CA ASP A 7 9.48 -0.73 -9.42
C ASP A 7 10.59 -1.67 -8.91
N THR A 8 10.28 -2.43 -7.87
CA THR A 8 11.23 -3.36 -7.24
C THR A 8 11.54 -4.59 -8.09
N ARG A 9 10.89 -4.76 -9.24
CA ARG A 9 11.25 -5.77 -10.25
C ARG A 9 12.43 -5.33 -11.11
N GLU A 10 12.63 -4.01 -11.25
CA GLU A 10 13.64 -3.40 -12.10
C GLU A 10 14.84 -2.88 -11.30
N LYS A 11 14.62 -2.51 -10.04
CA LYS A 11 15.64 -1.90 -9.18
C LYS A 11 15.65 -2.53 -7.80
N ASP A 12 16.85 -2.72 -7.24
CA ASP A 12 17.00 -3.16 -5.84
C ASP A 12 16.37 -2.12 -4.90
N PHE A 13 15.56 -2.61 -3.98
CA PHE A 13 14.85 -1.74 -3.04
C PHE A 13 15.79 -0.95 -2.12
N GLY A 14 16.91 -1.56 -1.70
CA GLY A 14 17.89 -0.91 -0.83
C GLY A 14 18.64 0.22 -1.53
N GLU A 15 19.00 0.02 -2.80
CA GLU A 15 19.60 1.06 -3.64
C GLU A 15 18.63 2.24 -3.81
N ALA A 16 17.37 1.93 -4.14
CA ALA A 16 16.33 2.94 -4.29
C ALA A 16 16.09 3.74 -3.00
N MET A 17 16.06 3.07 -1.85
CA MET A 17 15.94 3.72 -0.54
C MET A 17 17.13 4.67 -0.27
N THR A 18 18.34 4.21 -0.55
CA THR A 18 19.55 5.02 -0.34
C THR A 18 19.57 6.27 -1.23
N GLU A 19 19.16 6.13 -2.49
CA GLU A 19 19.07 7.25 -3.41
C GLU A 19 17.98 8.27 -3.02
N SER A 20 16.84 7.78 -2.52
CA SER A 20 15.68 8.63 -2.20
C SER A 20 15.79 9.30 -0.82
N PHE A 21 16.34 8.62 0.17
CA PHE A 21 16.38 9.05 1.57
C PHE A 21 17.80 9.25 2.12
N GLY A 22 18.81 8.88 1.35
CA GLY A 22 20.19 8.90 1.82
C GLY A 22 20.46 7.82 2.89
N PRO A 23 21.55 7.99 3.67
CA PRO A 23 21.95 7.02 4.70
C PRO A 23 21.01 6.96 5.89
N ASP A 24 20.19 7.99 6.11
CA ASP A 24 19.32 8.11 7.28
C ASP A 24 18.07 7.24 7.21
N LYS A 25 17.75 6.70 6.01
CA LYS A 25 16.59 5.85 5.78
C LYS A 25 15.24 6.58 6.01
N ALA A 26 14.14 5.82 6.20
CA ALA A 26 12.80 6.38 6.30
C ALA A 26 12.37 6.62 7.75
N ASP A 27 11.77 7.78 8.02
CA ASP A 27 11.23 8.17 9.33
C ASP A 27 9.88 7.53 9.63
N LEU A 28 9.11 7.23 8.58
CA LEU A 28 7.78 6.68 8.67
C LEU A 28 7.55 5.75 7.46
N ILE A 29 7.10 4.53 7.74
CA ILE A 29 6.84 3.53 6.71
C ILE A 29 5.40 3.04 6.84
N TYR A 30 4.67 3.01 5.72
CA TYR A 30 3.37 2.36 5.62
C TYR A 30 3.49 1.08 4.82
N ASP A 31 3.27 -0.08 5.46
CA ASP A 31 3.14 -1.34 4.72
C ASP A 31 1.68 -1.53 4.30
N CYS A 32 1.42 -1.31 3.02
CA CYS A 32 0.11 -1.50 2.39
C CYS A 32 0.01 -2.79 1.58
N ALA A 33 1.09 -3.59 1.51
CA ALA A 33 1.14 -4.82 0.73
C ALA A 33 0.87 -6.09 1.57
N GLY A 34 1.35 -6.15 2.81
CA GLY A 34 1.00 -7.18 3.78
C GLY A 34 1.58 -8.56 3.49
N ASN A 35 2.87 -8.63 3.22
CA ASN A 35 3.59 -9.88 3.07
C ASN A 35 4.95 -9.85 3.78
N ASN A 36 5.58 -11.02 3.92
CA ASN A 36 6.85 -11.13 4.67
C ASN A 36 8.00 -10.35 4.02
N ILE A 37 7.97 -10.15 2.71
CA ILE A 37 9.01 -9.40 1.99
C ILE A 37 8.91 -7.92 2.36
N THR A 38 7.72 -7.33 2.21
CA THR A 38 7.52 -5.89 2.50
C THR A 38 7.70 -5.56 3.97
N MET A 39 7.25 -6.43 4.88
CA MET A 39 7.48 -6.27 6.31
C MET A 39 8.97 -6.37 6.67
N GLY A 40 9.70 -7.31 6.08
CA GLY A 40 11.16 -7.43 6.26
C GLY A 40 11.91 -6.21 5.73
N GLN A 41 11.49 -5.68 4.58
CA GLN A 41 12.02 -4.42 4.03
C GLN A 41 11.70 -3.24 4.95
N ALA A 42 10.47 -3.13 5.46
CA ALA A 42 10.07 -2.07 6.38
C ALA A 42 10.98 -2.02 7.60
N VAL A 43 11.20 -3.15 8.28
CA VAL A 43 12.08 -3.22 9.45
C VAL A 43 13.53 -2.88 9.10
N ARG A 44 14.04 -3.38 7.97
CA ARG A 44 15.44 -3.18 7.56
C ARG A 44 15.75 -1.75 7.17
N TYR A 45 14.79 -1.05 6.52
CA TYR A 45 15.00 0.29 5.96
C TYR A 45 14.33 1.40 6.78
N ALA A 46 13.77 1.09 7.93
CA ALA A 46 13.36 2.07 8.91
C ALA A 46 14.60 2.72 9.56
N ARG A 47 14.54 4.03 9.76
CA ARG A 47 15.53 4.74 10.58
C ARG A 47 15.38 4.32 12.05
N LYS A 48 16.45 4.29 12.80
CA LYS A 48 16.40 4.03 14.25
C LYS A 48 15.46 5.02 14.95
N GLY A 49 14.58 4.52 15.81
CA GLY A 49 13.57 5.31 16.53
C GLY A 49 12.37 5.72 15.66
N SER A 50 12.19 5.14 14.49
CA SER A 50 11.09 5.50 13.59
C SER A 50 9.85 4.61 13.75
N THR A 51 8.77 4.95 13.03
CA THR A 51 7.51 4.23 13.11
C THR A 51 7.21 3.47 11.82
N ILE A 52 6.80 2.21 11.96
CA ILE A 52 6.22 1.38 10.90
C ILE A 52 4.72 1.25 11.16
N ILE A 53 3.90 1.53 10.18
CA ILE A 53 2.43 1.37 10.25
C ILE A 53 2.00 0.25 9.30
N LEU A 54 1.53 -0.85 9.86
CA LEU A 54 0.94 -1.95 9.11
C LEU A 54 -0.53 -1.60 8.81
N VAL A 55 -0.81 -1.32 7.55
CA VAL A 55 -2.15 -1.02 7.02
C VAL A 55 -2.76 -2.24 6.33
N ALA A 56 -1.90 -3.06 5.72
CA ALA A 56 -2.31 -4.22 4.96
C ALA A 56 -2.83 -5.37 5.83
N VAL A 57 -3.64 -6.23 5.23
CA VAL A 57 -4.13 -7.46 5.86
C VAL A 57 -3.27 -8.63 5.39
N PHE A 58 -2.61 -9.31 6.33
CA PHE A 58 -1.87 -10.54 6.05
C PHE A 58 -2.83 -11.70 5.82
N ALA A 59 -2.55 -12.52 4.81
CA ALA A 59 -3.33 -13.73 4.54
C ALA A 59 -3.03 -14.89 5.51
N GLY A 60 -1.99 -14.76 6.32
CA GLY A 60 -1.55 -15.79 7.29
C GLY A 60 -0.58 -15.22 8.31
N LEU A 61 0.22 -16.07 8.92
CA LEU A 61 1.21 -15.65 9.92
C LEU A 61 2.31 -14.81 9.25
N GLY A 62 2.48 -13.58 9.75
CA GLY A 62 3.58 -12.71 9.36
C GLY A 62 4.87 -13.06 10.11
N GLN A 63 6.01 -12.81 9.46
CA GLN A 63 7.34 -12.93 10.03
C GLN A 63 7.97 -11.55 10.17
N ILE A 64 8.59 -11.29 11.31
CA ILE A 64 9.28 -10.03 11.57
C ILE A 64 10.58 -10.31 12.34
N ASP A 65 11.63 -9.60 11.99
CA ASP A 65 12.89 -9.63 12.73
C ASP A 65 12.77 -8.78 13.99
N LEU A 66 12.40 -9.43 15.11
CA LEU A 66 12.24 -8.77 16.39
C LEU A 66 13.58 -8.30 16.96
N ALA A 67 14.71 -8.91 16.59
CA ALA A 67 16.03 -8.48 17.05
C ALA A 67 16.38 -7.10 16.48
N VAL A 68 16.20 -6.94 15.17
CA VAL A 68 16.41 -5.65 14.50
C VAL A 68 15.39 -4.61 14.96
N LEU A 69 14.11 -5.00 15.08
CA LEU A 69 13.06 -4.10 15.57
C LEU A 69 13.41 -3.54 16.95
N ASN A 70 13.89 -4.38 17.86
CA ASN A 70 14.29 -3.98 19.21
C ASN A 70 15.59 -3.16 19.21
N ASP A 71 16.64 -3.59 18.49
CA ASP A 71 17.94 -2.88 18.42
C ASP A 71 17.79 -1.47 17.82
N HIS A 72 16.86 -1.32 16.89
CA HIS A 72 16.58 -0.04 16.25
C HIS A 72 15.52 0.79 16.99
N GLU A 73 14.96 0.31 18.09
CA GLU A 73 13.89 0.99 18.86
C GLU A 73 12.72 1.41 17.96
N LEU A 74 12.25 0.50 17.07
CA LEU A 74 11.20 0.80 16.12
C LEU A 74 9.81 0.66 16.74
N ASP A 75 8.95 1.64 16.50
CA ASP A 75 7.52 1.55 16.79
C ASP A 75 6.81 0.77 15.68
N LEU A 76 6.16 -0.35 16.02
CA LEU A 76 5.25 -1.03 15.12
C LEU A 76 3.80 -0.74 15.53
N LYS A 77 3.07 -0.06 14.66
CA LYS A 77 1.65 0.28 14.84
C LYS A 77 0.81 -0.40 13.78
N THR A 78 -0.45 -0.63 14.09
CA THR A 78 -1.41 -1.21 13.14
C THR A 78 -2.55 -0.24 12.89
N SER A 79 -3.13 -0.31 11.69
CA SER A 79 -4.33 0.44 11.32
C SER A 79 -5.30 -0.50 10.62
N MET A 80 -6.53 -0.59 11.15
CA MET A 80 -7.58 -1.44 10.59
C MET A 80 -8.91 -0.72 10.62
N MET A 81 -9.64 -0.81 9.50
CA MET A 81 -10.97 -0.22 9.33
C MET A 81 -10.99 1.32 9.36
N TYR A 82 -12.19 1.87 9.33
CA TYR A 82 -12.45 3.30 9.18
C TYR A 82 -13.50 3.77 10.18
N ARG A 83 -13.37 5.01 10.62
CA ARG A 83 -14.39 5.73 11.38
C ARG A 83 -15.30 6.51 10.43
N ASN A 84 -16.47 6.94 10.89
CA ASN A 84 -17.36 7.79 10.10
C ASN A 84 -16.67 9.04 9.58
N GLN A 85 -15.81 9.66 10.39
CA GLN A 85 -15.06 10.84 10.00
C GLN A 85 -14.13 10.59 8.81
N ASP A 86 -13.49 9.41 8.74
CA ASP A 86 -12.57 9.06 7.64
C ASP A 86 -13.31 9.02 6.29
N TYR A 87 -14.58 8.55 6.28
CA TYR A 87 -15.43 8.60 5.08
C TYR A 87 -15.78 10.04 4.66
N LEU A 88 -16.13 10.89 5.62
CA LEU A 88 -16.44 12.29 5.34
C LEU A 88 -15.20 13.03 4.81
N ASP A 89 -14.04 12.78 5.41
CA ASP A 89 -12.77 13.37 4.97
C ASP A 89 -12.36 12.86 3.58
N ALA A 90 -12.54 11.57 3.29
CA ALA A 90 -12.27 11.01 1.97
C ALA A 90 -13.16 11.65 0.88
N ILE A 91 -14.46 11.79 1.14
CA ILE A 91 -15.40 12.44 0.23
C ILE A 91 -14.96 13.89 -0.02
N ARG A 92 -14.64 14.64 1.04
CA ARG A 92 -14.18 16.03 0.95
C ARG A 92 -12.90 16.14 0.12
N LEU A 93 -11.91 15.27 0.35
CA LEU A 93 -10.64 15.28 -0.39
C LEU A 93 -10.83 15.04 -1.90
N VAL A 94 -11.79 14.18 -2.27
CA VAL A 94 -12.13 13.95 -3.69
C VAL A 94 -12.88 15.15 -4.28
N ASP A 95 -13.85 15.71 -3.56
CA ASP A 95 -14.63 16.87 -4.00
C ASP A 95 -13.73 18.12 -4.19
N GLU A 96 -12.80 18.34 -3.28
CA GLU A 96 -11.78 19.40 -3.36
C GLU A 96 -10.67 19.11 -4.40
N LYS A 97 -10.75 17.97 -5.12
CA LYS A 97 -9.76 17.51 -6.12
C LYS A 97 -8.33 17.36 -5.57
N LYS A 98 -8.20 17.18 -4.24
CA LYS A 98 -6.92 16.87 -3.59
C LYS A 98 -6.48 15.43 -3.83
N VAL A 99 -7.45 14.55 -4.07
CA VAL A 99 -7.22 13.15 -4.46
C VAL A 99 -7.97 12.88 -5.77
N VAL A 100 -7.26 12.30 -6.75
CA VAL A 100 -7.81 11.95 -8.05
C VAL A 100 -7.89 10.43 -8.14
N LEU A 101 -9.12 9.89 -8.18
CA LEU A 101 -9.37 8.44 -8.16
C LEU A 101 -9.57 7.83 -9.56
N SER A 102 -9.98 8.62 -10.54
CA SER A 102 -10.29 8.11 -11.88
C SER A 102 -9.16 7.31 -12.55
N PRO A 103 -7.87 7.66 -12.42
CA PRO A 103 -6.78 6.87 -13.00
C PRO A 103 -6.61 5.49 -12.36
N LEU A 104 -7.17 5.27 -11.16
CA LEU A 104 -7.10 3.98 -10.46
C LEU A 104 -8.13 2.98 -10.99
N ILE A 105 -9.16 3.45 -11.71
CA ILE A 105 -10.23 2.59 -12.24
C ILE A 105 -9.75 1.98 -13.56
N SER A 106 -9.40 0.70 -13.51
CA SER A 106 -8.91 -0.04 -14.68
C SER A 106 -10.03 -0.40 -15.64
N ARG A 107 -11.21 -0.75 -15.14
CA ARG A 107 -12.35 -1.16 -15.98
C ARG A 107 -13.70 -1.09 -15.27
N HIS A 108 -14.76 -0.89 -16.05
CA HIS A 108 -16.15 -1.00 -15.63
C HIS A 108 -16.82 -2.23 -16.26
N PHE A 109 -17.73 -2.88 -15.52
CA PHE A 109 -18.57 -3.97 -15.98
C PHE A 109 -20.02 -3.71 -15.58
N ALA A 110 -20.98 -4.14 -16.40
CA ALA A 110 -22.37 -4.19 -16.01
C ALA A 110 -22.60 -5.29 -14.95
N PHE A 111 -23.62 -5.16 -14.11
CA PHE A 111 -23.89 -6.15 -13.06
C PHE A 111 -24.06 -7.57 -13.60
N ARG A 112 -24.75 -7.73 -14.74
CA ARG A 112 -24.93 -9.04 -15.41
C ARG A 112 -23.63 -9.72 -15.82
N ASP A 113 -22.53 -8.97 -15.94
CA ASP A 113 -21.23 -9.44 -16.34
C ASP A 113 -20.24 -9.58 -15.17
N TYR A 114 -20.74 -9.63 -13.93
CA TYR A 114 -19.89 -9.64 -12.73
C TYR A 114 -18.84 -10.76 -12.73
N LEU A 115 -19.19 -11.96 -13.24
CA LEU A 115 -18.22 -13.06 -13.36
C LEU A 115 -17.06 -12.73 -14.29
N LYS A 116 -17.35 -12.02 -15.40
CA LYS A 116 -16.30 -11.56 -16.32
C LYS A 116 -15.38 -10.54 -15.66
N ALA A 117 -15.90 -9.74 -14.71
CA ALA A 117 -15.08 -8.81 -13.95
C ALA A 117 -14.01 -9.55 -13.10
N TYR A 118 -14.38 -10.64 -12.44
CA TYR A 118 -13.42 -11.47 -11.70
C TYR A 118 -12.42 -12.16 -12.62
N GLN A 119 -12.87 -12.74 -13.73
CA GLN A 119 -11.99 -13.35 -14.73
C GLN A 119 -10.98 -12.31 -15.28
N TYR A 120 -11.45 -11.10 -15.58
CA TYR A 120 -10.59 -10.02 -16.05
C TYR A 120 -9.49 -9.67 -15.01
N ILE A 121 -9.82 -9.60 -13.71
CA ILE A 121 -8.84 -9.36 -12.65
C ILE A 121 -7.78 -10.46 -12.64
N ASP A 122 -8.20 -11.73 -12.74
CA ASP A 122 -7.28 -12.87 -12.70
C ASP A 122 -6.35 -12.90 -13.92
N GLU A 123 -6.85 -12.55 -15.09
CA GLU A 123 -6.09 -12.52 -16.35
C GLU A 123 -5.18 -11.29 -16.48
N ASN A 124 -5.49 -10.19 -15.77
CA ASN A 124 -4.82 -8.88 -15.92
C ASN A 124 -4.28 -8.33 -14.59
N ARG A 125 -3.80 -9.19 -13.69
CA ARG A 125 -3.38 -8.81 -12.32
C ARG A 125 -2.37 -7.66 -12.28
N GLU A 126 -1.41 -7.64 -13.18
CA GLU A 126 -0.34 -6.64 -13.20
C GLU A 126 -0.79 -5.25 -13.67
N SER A 127 -1.85 -5.17 -14.47
CA SER A 127 -2.40 -3.93 -15.03
C SER A 127 -3.71 -3.49 -14.39
N THR A 128 -4.25 -4.28 -13.45
CA THR A 128 -5.54 -4.02 -12.79
C THR A 128 -5.35 -3.50 -11.38
N MET A 129 -5.85 -2.29 -11.13
CA MET A 129 -5.86 -1.73 -9.79
C MET A 129 -7.25 -1.74 -9.17
N LYS A 130 -8.27 -1.21 -9.87
CA LYS A 130 -9.66 -1.19 -9.39
C LYS A 130 -10.62 -1.52 -10.53
N VAL A 131 -11.50 -2.49 -10.31
CA VAL A 131 -12.59 -2.82 -11.21
C VAL A 131 -13.92 -2.42 -10.56
N ILE A 132 -14.76 -1.75 -11.32
CA ILE A 132 -16.08 -1.27 -10.85
C ILE A 132 -17.17 -2.09 -11.53
N ILE A 133 -18.15 -2.54 -10.76
CA ILE A 133 -19.36 -3.19 -11.25
C ILE A 133 -20.53 -2.21 -11.07
N ASN A 134 -21.15 -1.82 -12.18
CA ASN A 134 -22.28 -0.90 -12.18
C ASN A 134 -23.56 -1.68 -11.87
N ALA A 135 -24.09 -1.47 -10.69
CA ALA A 135 -25.27 -2.22 -10.20
C ALA A 135 -26.58 -1.80 -10.89
N GLN A 136 -26.59 -0.70 -11.63
CA GLN A 136 -27.80 -0.18 -12.32
C GLN A 136 -27.82 -0.47 -13.82
N GLU A 137 -26.86 -1.25 -14.34
CA GLU A 137 -26.75 -1.60 -15.77
C GLU A 137 -26.89 -3.11 -16.04
#